data_038527a520ac0b9fd98b294f0fce277d
#
_entry.id   038527a520ac0b9fd98b294f0fce277d
#
_cell.length_a   1.000
_cell.length_b   1.000
_cell.length_c   1.000
_cell.angle_alpha   90.00
_cell.angle_beta   90.00
_cell.angle_gamma   90.00
#
_symmetry.space_group_name_H-M   'P 1'
#
loop_
_entity.id
_entity.type
_entity.pdbx_description
1 polymer ?
#
loop_
_entity_poly.entity_id
_entity_poly.type
_entity_poly.pdbx_seq_one_letter_code
_entity_poly.pdbx_strand_id
1 'polypeptide(L)'
;GTPSAIKPKDASSDNESTRFDLAKWLINPNHPLTSRVIVNRYWQMIFGTGIVKTSEDFGSQGEYPSHPELLDRLAKDFISSGWDLRKMIKRIVMSDTYKQKSNLTKKAKEKDPYNRLLSRSPRFRIDAEFVRDSALFASGLLNREIGGPSVYPYQPNDLWADVSHYGYPAGFTSQKYLPGSGSANHRRSMYTVWKRTSPPPSMIIFDAPNRETCTVRRLQTNTPMQALVLQNDPQYLEAAVSLGKIMSLKPTPQEGIEEGFIRTLGRKPKQKELTILMSSLTHYPVSYTHLRAHETEADLVCRLLLE
;
A
#
# COMPACT_ATOMS: atom_id res chain seq x y z
N GLY A 1 -27.90 -21.87 -7.98
CA GLY A 1 -29.03 -21.12 -7.41
C GLY A 1 -28.58 -20.13 -6.35
N THR A 2 -29.34 -19.05 -6.13
CA THR A 2 -29.07 -18.07 -5.06
C THR A 2 -29.26 -18.73 -3.69
N PRO A 3 -28.33 -18.56 -2.72
CA PRO A 3 -28.49 -19.09 -1.38
C PRO A 3 -29.81 -18.62 -0.74
N SER A 4 -30.58 -19.55 -0.13
CA SER A 4 -31.90 -19.25 0.41
C SER A 4 -31.94 -18.14 1.44
N ALA A 5 -30.87 -18.02 2.25
CA ALA A 5 -30.72 -16.99 3.29
C ALA A 5 -30.62 -15.54 2.75
N ILE A 6 -30.30 -15.37 1.47
CA ILE A 6 -30.09 -14.08 0.81
C ILE A 6 -30.90 -13.93 -0.47
N LYS A 7 -31.88 -14.80 -0.68
CA LYS A 7 -32.84 -14.68 -1.79
C LYS A 7 -33.73 -13.44 -1.58
N PRO A 8 -33.86 -12.56 -2.59
CA PRO A 8 -34.94 -11.59 -2.57
C PRO A 8 -36.27 -12.30 -2.52
N LYS A 9 -37.26 -11.78 -1.79
CA LYS A 9 -38.60 -12.38 -1.69
C LYS A 9 -39.31 -12.51 -3.03
N ASP A 10 -38.90 -11.77 -4.05
CA ASP A 10 -39.55 -11.65 -5.36
C ASP A 10 -38.81 -12.41 -6.49
N ALA A 11 -37.89 -13.33 -6.19
CA ALA A 11 -37.23 -14.13 -7.22
C ALA A 11 -38.18 -15.24 -7.71
N SER A 12 -38.88 -14.99 -8.83
CA SER A 12 -39.63 -15.99 -9.56
C SER A 12 -38.71 -17.10 -10.06
N SER A 13 -39.13 -18.35 -9.89
CA SER A 13 -38.31 -19.57 -9.97
C SER A 13 -38.04 -20.13 -11.37
N ASP A 14 -38.50 -19.53 -12.44
CA ASP A 14 -38.62 -20.24 -13.72
C ASP A 14 -37.74 -19.76 -14.88
N ASN A 15 -36.86 -18.79 -14.68
CA ASN A 15 -35.92 -18.39 -15.73
C ASN A 15 -34.48 -18.77 -15.36
N GLU A 16 -33.72 -19.30 -16.31
CA GLU A 16 -32.28 -19.50 -16.17
C GLU A 16 -31.59 -18.20 -15.77
N SER A 17 -30.98 -18.21 -14.56
CA SER A 17 -30.30 -17.03 -14.02
C SER A 17 -29.03 -16.72 -14.83
N THR A 18 -28.94 -15.54 -15.36
CA THR A 18 -27.80 -15.06 -16.15
C THR A 18 -26.76 -14.38 -15.25
N ARG A 19 -25.56 -14.12 -15.81
CA ARG A 19 -24.55 -13.30 -15.13
C ARG A 19 -25.04 -11.87 -14.84
N PHE A 20 -25.95 -11.37 -15.66
CA PHE A 20 -26.53 -10.05 -15.47
C PHE A 20 -27.48 -10.01 -14.27
N ASP A 21 -28.23 -11.06 -14.03
CA ASP A 21 -29.10 -11.17 -12.86
C ASP A 21 -28.28 -11.29 -11.58
N LEU A 22 -27.17 -12.02 -11.62
CA LEU A 22 -26.19 -12.05 -10.51
C LEU A 22 -25.64 -10.65 -10.23
N ALA A 23 -25.25 -9.90 -11.27
CA ALA A 23 -24.74 -8.55 -11.11
C ALA A 23 -25.79 -7.61 -10.47
N LYS A 24 -27.02 -7.63 -10.97
CA LYS A 24 -28.12 -6.86 -10.39
C LYS A 24 -28.38 -7.22 -8.92
N TRP A 25 -28.35 -8.52 -8.61
CA TRP A 25 -28.55 -8.99 -7.25
C TRP A 25 -27.45 -8.52 -6.30
N LEU A 26 -26.17 -8.58 -6.72
CA LEU A 26 -25.04 -8.11 -5.91
C LEU A 26 -25.10 -6.63 -5.57
N ILE A 27 -25.57 -5.79 -6.49
CA ILE A 27 -25.66 -4.33 -6.27
C ILE A 27 -27.05 -3.88 -5.74
N ASN A 28 -27.94 -4.82 -5.47
CA ASN A 28 -29.25 -4.49 -4.92
C ASN A 28 -29.10 -3.76 -3.58
N PRO A 29 -29.75 -2.60 -3.37
CA PRO A 29 -29.67 -1.86 -2.10
C PRO A 29 -30.10 -2.67 -0.88
N ASN A 30 -30.97 -3.65 -1.07
CA ASN A 30 -31.45 -4.56 -0.02
C ASN A 30 -30.52 -5.77 0.20
N HIS A 31 -29.45 -5.91 -0.57
CA HIS A 31 -28.49 -7.01 -0.37
C HIS A 31 -27.74 -6.82 0.94
N PRO A 32 -27.83 -7.79 1.89
CA PRO A 32 -27.37 -7.57 3.27
C PRO A 32 -25.83 -7.51 3.41
N LEU A 33 -25.07 -8.06 2.47
CA LEU A 33 -23.63 -8.28 2.64
C LEU A 33 -22.74 -7.41 1.74
N THR A 34 -23.09 -7.21 0.46
CA THR A 34 -22.13 -6.65 -0.51
C THR A 34 -21.54 -5.30 -0.06
N SER A 35 -22.40 -4.36 0.35
CA SER A 35 -21.94 -3.03 0.81
C SER A 35 -21.12 -3.12 2.10
N ARG A 36 -21.52 -3.96 3.05
CA ARG A 36 -20.81 -4.16 4.32
C ARG A 36 -19.43 -4.78 4.09
N VAL A 37 -19.33 -5.79 3.23
CA VAL A 37 -18.05 -6.43 2.87
C VAL A 37 -17.10 -5.43 2.22
N ILE A 38 -17.58 -4.61 1.27
CA ILE A 38 -16.75 -3.60 0.61
C ILE A 38 -16.27 -2.55 1.62
N VAL A 39 -17.17 -2.01 2.42
CA VAL A 39 -16.82 -1.04 3.47
C VAL A 39 -15.81 -1.62 4.43
N ASN A 40 -15.99 -2.86 4.88
CA ASN A 40 -15.07 -3.53 5.80
C ASN A 40 -13.67 -3.73 5.20
N ARG A 41 -13.57 -4.04 3.90
CA ARG A 41 -12.29 -4.17 3.19
C ARG A 41 -11.54 -2.84 3.13
N TYR A 42 -12.20 -1.75 2.76
CA TYR A 42 -11.56 -0.43 2.74
C TYR A 42 -11.23 0.07 4.14
N TRP A 43 -12.08 -0.24 5.12
CA TRP A 43 -11.77 0.01 6.52
C TRP A 43 -10.50 -0.73 6.96
N GLN A 44 -10.39 -2.00 6.63
CA GLN A 44 -9.19 -2.81 6.92
C GLN A 44 -7.93 -2.24 6.26
N MET A 45 -8.02 -1.76 5.02
CA MET A 45 -6.88 -1.11 4.35
C MET A 45 -6.42 0.16 5.07
N ILE A 46 -7.34 0.90 5.67
CA ILE A 46 -7.06 2.19 6.33
C ILE A 46 -6.66 2.01 7.79
N PHE A 47 -7.28 1.06 8.50
CA PHE A 47 -7.08 0.83 9.94
C PHE A 47 -6.31 -0.46 10.27
N GLY A 48 -5.89 -1.24 9.27
CA GLY A 48 -5.15 -2.50 9.42
C GLY A 48 -6.03 -3.69 9.82
N THR A 49 -7.13 -3.47 10.53
CA THR A 49 -8.09 -4.50 10.91
C THR A 49 -9.50 -4.04 10.58
N GLY A 50 -10.30 -4.93 9.98
CA GLY A 50 -11.69 -4.65 9.65
C GLY A 50 -12.57 -4.43 10.90
N ILE A 51 -13.70 -3.77 10.73
CA ILE A 51 -14.76 -3.71 11.75
C ILE A 51 -15.22 -5.13 12.08
N VAL A 52 -15.41 -5.96 11.04
CA VAL A 52 -15.43 -7.42 11.13
C VAL A 52 -14.00 -7.91 10.92
N LYS A 53 -13.40 -8.53 11.91
CA LYS A 53 -11.99 -8.95 11.86
C LYS A 53 -11.78 -10.14 10.90
N THR A 54 -12.75 -11.05 10.84
CA THR A 54 -12.79 -12.17 9.89
C THR A 54 -13.31 -11.67 8.53
N SER A 55 -12.51 -10.89 7.82
CA SER A 55 -12.93 -10.28 6.55
C SER A 55 -13.26 -11.29 5.45
N GLU A 56 -12.81 -12.53 5.60
CA GLU A 56 -13.09 -13.70 4.78
C GLU A 56 -14.42 -14.37 5.12
N ASP A 57 -14.94 -14.16 6.33
CA ASP A 57 -16.18 -14.80 6.80
C ASP A 57 -17.07 -13.80 7.55
N PHE A 58 -18.20 -13.47 6.94
CA PHE A 58 -19.29 -12.67 7.50
C PHE A 58 -20.48 -13.56 7.95
N GLY A 59 -20.28 -14.87 7.95
CA GLY A 59 -21.29 -15.85 8.33
C GLY A 59 -21.24 -16.22 9.81
N SER A 60 -21.83 -17.37 10.12
CA SER A 60 -22.00 -17.84 11.50
C SER A 60 -20.72 -18.22 12.23
N GLN A 61 -19.62 -18.45 11.49
CA GLN A 61 -18.31 -18.73 12.07
C GLN A 61 -17.42 -17.50 12.16
N GLY A 62 -17.84 -16.37 11.58
CA GLY A 62 -17.13 -15.10 11.64
C GLY A 62 -17.26 -14.39 12.99
N GLU A 63 -16.31 -13.48 13.26
CA GLU A 63 -16.41 -12.62 14.44
C GLU A 63 -17.50 -11.55 14.25
N TYR A 64 -18.20 -11.20 15.32
CA TYR A 64 -19.13 -10.08 15.31
C TYR A 64 -18.40 -8.76 15.03
N PRO A 65 -19.03 -7.81 14.31
CA PRO A 65 -18.45 -6.50 14.09
C PRO A 65 -18.21 -5.77 15.43
N SER A 66 -17.04 -5.15 15.58
CA SER A 66 -16.72 -4.36 16.79
C SER A 66 -17.64 -3.13 16.95
N HIS A 67 -18.13 -2.59 15.84
CA HIS A 67 -19.00 -1.43 15.77
C HIS A 67 -20.10 -1.66 14.71
N PRO A 68 -21.15 -2.44 15.03
CA PRO A 68 -22.18 -2.84 14.06
C PRO A 68 -22.92 -1.64 13.46
N GLU A 69 -23.31 -0.68 14.28
CA GLU A 69 -24.03 0.52 13.83
C GLU A 69 -23.19 1.38 12.89
N LEU A 70 -21.87 1.47 13.14
CA LEU A 70 -20.94 2.17 12.26
C LEU A 70 -20.83 1.47 10.90
N LEU A 71 -20.70 0.15 10.90
CA LEU A 71 -20.65 -0.63 9.67
C LEU A 71 -21.92 -0.44 8.84
N ASP A 72 -23.07 -0.50 9.47
CA ASP A 72 -24.38 -0.33 8.82
C ASP A 72 -24.56 1.09 8.29
N ARG A 73 -24.15 2.09 9.05
CA ARG A 73 -24.22 3.48 8.63
C ARG A 73 -23.33 3.74 7.41
N LEU A 74 -22.07 3.27 7.45
CA LEU A 74 -21.15 3.43 6.32
C LEU A 74 -21.64 2.67 5.09
N ALA A 75 -22.21 1.47 5.26
CA ALA A 75 -22.78 0.68 4.15
C ALA A 75 -23.97 1.39 3.49
N LYS A 76 -24.89 1.94 4.28
CA LYS A 76 -26.02 2.73 3.77
C LYS A 76 -25.57 4.00 3.04
N ASP A 77 -24.64 4.73 3.63
CA ASP A 77 -24.10 5.95 3.04
C ASP A 77 -23.32 5.65 1.74
N PHE A 78 -22.67 4.50 1.64
CA PHE A 78 -21.99 4.05 0.44
C PHE A 78 -22.98 3.76 -0.70
N ILE A 79 -24.06 3.02 -0.41
CA ILE A 79 -25.13 2.77 -1.38
C ILE A 79 -25.77 4.10 -1.82
N SER A 80 -26.16 4.95 -0.89
CA SER A 80 -26.85 6.22 -1.18
C SER A 80 -25.99 7.21 -1.96
N SER A 81 -24.67 7.10 -1.88
CA SER A 81 -23.73 7.90 -2.67
C SER A 81 -23.55 7.39 -4.11
N GLY A 82 -24.27 6.34 -4.53
CA GLY A 82 -24.06 5.69 -5.83
C GLY A 82 -22.80 4.82 -5.88
N TRP A 83 -22.44 4.19 -4.79
CA TRP A 83 -21.23 3.35 -4.66
C TRP A 83 -19.93 4.13 -4.90
N ASP A 84 -19.88 5.40 -4.49
CA ASP A 84 -18.71 6.27 -4.64
C ASP A 84 -17.63 5.94 -3.59
N LEU A 85 -16.63 5.18 -4.01
CA LEU A 85 -15.49 4.79 -3.19
C LEU A 85 -14.65 6.00 -2.72
N ARG A 86 -14.49 7.03 -3.56
CA ARG A 86 -13.70 8.22 -3.21
C ARG A 86 -14.36 8.99 -2.08
N LYS A 87 -15.67 9.15 -2.16
CA LYS A 87 -16.46 9.82 -1.12
C LYS A 87 -16.41 9.06 0.20
N MET A 88 -16.52 7.72 0.15
CA MET A 88 -16.40 6.86 1.33
C MET A 88 -15.02 6.97 1.96
N ILE A 89 -13.93 6.81 1.20
CA ILE A 89 -12.55 6.92 1.70
C ILE A 89 -12.32 8.31 2.29
N LYS A 90 -12.70 9.38 1.57
CA LYS A 90 -12.59 10.75 2.07
C LYS A 90 -13.28 10.91 3.43
N ARG A 91 -14.49 10.37 3.59
CA ARG A 91 -15.22 10.43 4.86
C ARG A 91 -14.47 9.76 6.00
N ILE A 92 -13.88 8.58 5.74
CA ILE A 92 -13.12 7.83 6.74
C ILE A 92 -11.86 8.60 7.16
N VAL A 93 -11.04 9.05 6.19
CA VAL A 93 -9.76 9.71 6.49
C VAL A 93 -9.93 11.14 7.04
N MET A 94 -11.09 11.76 6.83
CA MET A 94 -11.42 13.06 7.42
C MET A 94 -11.99 12.96 8.84
N SER A 95 -12.29 11.75 9.32
CA SER A 95 -12.82 11.53 10.67
C SER A 95 -11.78 11.82 11.75
N ASP A 96 -12.24 12.25 12.92
CA ASP A 96 -11.36 12.45 14.09
C ASP A 96 -10.72 11.14 14.54
N THR A 97 -11.40 10.02 14.36
CA THR A 97 -10.87 8.67 14.62
C THR A 97 -9.60 8.38 13.81
N TYR A 98 -9.57 8.73 12.54
CA TYR A 98 -8.38 8.54 11.71
C TYR A 98 -7.26 9.52 12.07
N LYS A 99 -7.60 10.76 12.43
CA LYS A 99 -6.65 11.83 12.75
C LYS A 99 -6.06 11.73 14.15
N GLN A 100 -6.45 10.77 14.97
CA GLN A 100 -5.91 10.55 16.31
C GLN A 100 -4.40 10.30 16.27
N LYS A 101 -3.72 10.62 17.37
CA LYS A 101 -2.33 10.22 17.59
C LYS A 101 -2.22 8.71 17.72
N SER A 102 -1.12 8.12 17.24
CA SER A 102 -0.85 6.68 17.31
C SER A 102 -0.18 6.24 18.63
N ASN A 103 -0.05 7.13 19.61
CA ASN A 103 0.66 6.84 20.86
C ASN A 103 -0.12 5.84 21.73
N LEU A 104 0.58 4.79 22.17
CA LEU A 104 0.05 3.80 23.09
C LEU A 104 0.20 4.30 24.54
N THR A 105 -0.88 4.74 25.17
CA THR A 105 -0.91 5.07 26.59
C THR A 105 -1.03 3.80 27.44
N LYS A 106 -0.61 3.85 28.73
CA LYS A 106 -0.80 2.73 29.68
C LYS A 106 -2.26 2.27 29.73
N LYS A 107 -3.19 3.21 29.86
CA LYS A 107 -4.63 2.92 29.88
C LYS A 107 -5.14 2.26 28.60
N ALA A 108 -4.65 2.70 27.43
CA ALA A 108 -5.02 2.09 26.15
C ALA A 108 -4.44 0.68 25.99
N LYS A 109 -3.21 0.44 26.50
CA LYS A 109 -2.60 -0.88 26.51
C LYS A 109 -3.39 -1.89 27.38
N GLU A 110 -3.92 -1.45 28.49
CA GLU A 110 -4.72 -2.30 29.40
C GLU A 110 -6.13 -2.56 28.88
N LYS A 111 -6.82 -1.53 28.37
CA LYS A 111 -8.23 -1.62 27.99
C LYS A 111 -8.47 -2.05 26.54
N ASP A 112 -7.58 -1.65 25.64
CA ASP A 112 -7.70 -1.89 24.18
C ASP A 112 -6.33 -2.20 23.56
N PRO A 113 -5.69 -3.32 23.95
CA PRO A 113 -4.35 -3.68 23.48
C PRO A 113 -4.29 -3.80 21.94
N TYR A 114 -5.32 -4.35 21.33
CA TYR A 114 -5.42 -4.59 19.88
C TYR A 114 -6.07 -3.45 19.10
N ASN A 115 -6.34 -2.31 19.75
CA ASN A 115 -6.99 -1.16 19.14
C ASN A 115 -8.34 -1.46 18.46
N ARG A 116 -9.11 -2.39 19.01
CA ARG A 116 -10.43 -2.77 18.49
C ARG A 116 -11.49 -1.68 18.73
N LEU A 117 -11.30 -0.89 19.79
CA LEU A 117 -12.17 0.23 20.13
C LEU A 117 -11.70 1.55 19.53
N LEU A 118 -10.68 1.52 18.66
CA LEU A 118 -10.15 2.68 17.94
C LEU A 118 -9.71 3.81 18.91
N SER A 119 -9.08 3.43 20.02
CA SER A 119 -8.60 4.36 21.06
C SER A 119 -7.42 5.23 20.62
N ARG A 120 -6.80 4.89 19.47
CA ARG A 120 -5.66 5.57 18.84
C ARG A 120 -5.64 5.32 17.34
N SER A 121 -4.86 6.11 16.59
CA SER A 121 -4.57 5.80 15.19
C SER A 121 -3.78 4.49 15.08
N PRO A 122 -4.06 3.64 14.09
CA PRO A 122 -3.34 2.39 13.92
C PRO A 122 -1.88 2.63 13.52
N ARG A 123 -1.03 1.64 13.84
CA ARG A 123 0.36 1.56 13.36
C ARG A 123 0.55 0.18 12.75
N PHE A 124 0.68 0.14 11.45
CA PHE A 124 0.95 -1.08 10.68
C PHE A 124 1.74 -0.72 9.44
N ARG A 125 2.43 -1.71 8.88
CA ARG A 125 3.16 -1.53 7.63
C ARG A 125 2.17 -1.46 6.47
N ILE A 126 2.35 -0.46 5.60
CA ILE A 126 1.56 -0.32 4.38
C ILE A 126 1.92 -1.41 3.37
N ASP A 127 1.02 -1.67 2.41
CA ASP A 127 1.22 -2.67 1.36
C ASP A 127 2.41 -2.32 0.44
N ALA A 128 3.01 -3.32 -0.17
CA ALA A 128 4.20 -3.21 -1.03
C ALA A 128 4.09 -2.12 -2.10
N GLU A 129 2.93 -2.06 -2.75
CA GLU A 129 2.66 -1.06 -3.79
C GLU A 129 2.71 0.37 -3.24
N PHE A 130 2.21 0.57 -2.02
CA PHE A 130 2.25 1.88 -1.36
C PHE A 130 3.64 2.23 -0.85
N VAL A 131 4.45 1.25 -0.42
CA VAL A 131 5.85 1.50 -0.03
C VAL A 131 6.60 2.12 -1.21
N ARG A 132 6.55 1.47 -2.38
CA ARG A 132 7.20 1.96 -3.59
C ARG A 132 6.62 3.30 -4.06
N ASP A 133 5.30 3.41 -4.16
CA ASP A 133 4.64 4.63 -4.63
C ASP A 133 4.90 5.82 -3.69
N SER A 134 5.03 5.59 -2.39
CA SER A 134 5.39 6.62 -1.40
C SER A 134 6.82 7.12 -1.60
N ALA A 135 7.79 6.23 -1.85
CA ALA A 135 9.16 6.61 -2.14
C ALA A 135 9.25 7.47 -3.41
N LEU A 136 8.57 7.04 -4.49
CA LEU A 136 8.50 7.82 -5.74
C LEU A 136 7.77 9.17 -5.55
N PHE A 137 6.74 9.19 -4.71
CA PHE A 137 6.01 10.43 -4.42
C PHE A 137 6.86 11.42 -3.62
N ALA A 138 7.51 10.97 -2.56
CA ALA A 138 8.34 11.81 -1.70
C ALA A 138 9.51 12.42 -2.49
N SER A 139 10.11 11.63 -3.38
CA SER A 139 11.22 12.04 -4.25
C SER A 139 10.80 12.90 -5.46
N GLY A 140 9.49 13.06 -5.70
CA GLY A 140 8.98 13.80 -6.86
C GLY A 140 9.07 13.05 -8.18
N LEU A 141 9.48 11.77 -8.19
CA LEU A 141 9.61 10.96 -9.40
C LEU A 141 8.28 10.35 -9.86
N LEU A 142 7.27 10.27 -8.99
CA LEU A 142 6.03 9.55 -9.29
C LEU A 142 5.31 10.06 -10.53
N ASN A 143 5.28 9.25 -11.58
CA ASN A 143 4.44 9.48 -12.75
C ASN A 143 2.99 9.07 -12.45
N ARG A 144 2.06 10.04 -12.50
CA ARG A 144 0.64 9.87 -12.16
C ARG A 144 -0.26 9.56 -13.36
N GLU A 145 0.32 9.34 -14.53
CA GLU A 145 -0.44 9.01 -15.73
C GLU A 145 -1.36 7.80 -15.50
N ILE A 146 -2.61 7.91 -15.95
CA ILE A 146 -3.65 6.88 -15.80
C ILE A 146 -3.88 6.21 -17.14
N GLY A 147 -3.98 4.87 -17.12
CA GLY A 147 -4.18 4.06 -18.34
C GLY A 147 -2.88 3.66 -19.03
N GLY A 148 -2.98 3.10 -20.20
CA GLY A 148 -1.82 2.61 -20.95
C GLY A 148 -1.32 1.22 -20.54
N PRO A 149 -0.25 0.72 -21.19
CA PRO A 149 0.29 -0.62 -20.96
C PRO A 149 0.99 -0.75 -19.60
N SER A 150 1.24 -1.99 -19.19
CA SER A 150 2.09 -2.30 -18.03
C SER A 150 3.51 -1.82 -18.27
N VAL A 151 4.20 -1.48 -17.18
CA VAL A 151 5.59 -1.02 -17.17
C VAL A 151 6.49 -2.04 -16.50
N TYR A 152 7.77 -1.97 -16.83
CA TYR A 152 8.81 -2.90 -16.39
C TYR A 152 9.85 -2.15 -15.55
N PRO A 153 9.58 -1.87 -14.26
CA PRO A 153 10.58 -1.25 -13.37
C PRO A 153 11.81 -2.13 -13.23
N TYR A 154 12.88 -1.61 -12.60
CA TYR A 154 14.06 -2.40 -12.33
C TYR A 154 13.73 -3.73 -11.65
N GLN A 155 14.42 -4.77 -12.10
CA GLN A 155 14.39 -6.11 -11.54
C GLN A 155 15.76 -6.77 -11.79
N PRO A 156 16.29 -7.59 -10.88
CA PRO A 156 17.55 -8.32 -11.14
C PRO A 156 17.49 -9.14 -12.42
N ASN A 157 18.63 -9.25 -13.08
CA ASN A 157 18.75 -10.02 -14.32
C ASN A 157 18.46 -11.52 -14.09
N ASP A 158 18.12 -12.21 -15.15
CA ASP A 158 18.00 -13.68 -15.27
C ASP A 158 16.88 -14.35 -14.46
N LEU A 159 16.19 -13.65 -13.57
CA LEU A 159 15.07 -14.21 -12.79
C LEU A 159 13.97 -14.86 -13.62
N TRP A 160 13.75 -14.35 -14.84
CA TRP A 160 12.75 -14.93 -15.73
C TRP A 160 13.30 -16.13 -16.52
N ALA A 161 14.60 -16.15 -16.78
CA ALA A 161 15.26 -17.27 -17.43
C ALA A 161 15.21 -18.53 -16.55
N ASP A 162 15.48 -18.38 -15.25
CA ASP A 162 15.52 -19.50 -14.29
C ASP A 162 14.18 -20.24 -14.16
N VAL A 163 13.05 -19.54 -14.36
CA VAL A 163 11.70 -20.13 -14.30
C VAL A 163 11.12 -20.44 -15.68
N SER A 164 11.92 -20.35 -16.72
CA SER A 164 11.51 -20.63 -18.10
C SER A 164 11.79 -22.08 -18.46
N HIS A 165 10.89 -22.71 -19.23
CA HIS A 165 11.12 -24.06 -19.71
C HIS A 165 12.15 -24.06 -20.85
N TYR A 166 13.27 -24.71 -20.63
CA TYR A 166 14.28 -24.93 -21.65
C TYR A 166 13.69 -25.79 -22.78
N GLY A 167 13.91 -25.35 -24.01
CA GLY A 167 13.48 -26.10 -25.23
C GLY A 167 12.22 -25.57 -25.91
N TYR A 168 11.51 -24.62 -25.33
CA TYR A 168 10.43 -23.94 -26.06
C TYR A 168 10.96 -22.71 -26.83
N PRO A 169 10.38 -22.37 -27.97
CA PRO A 169 10.73 -21.14 -28.69
C PRO A 169 10.62 -19.92 -27.78
N ALA A 170 11.52 -18.97 -27.92
CA ALA A 170 11.57 -17.74 -27.09
C ALA A 170 10.27 -16.93 -27.09
N GLY A 171 9.41 -17.10 -28.10
CA GLY A 171 8.09 -16.49 -28.18
C GLY A 171 7.01 -17.19 -27.32
N PHE A 172 7.25 -18.43 -26.88
CA PHE A 172 6.28 -19.20 -26.10
C PHE A 172 6.33 -18.87 -24.58
N THR A 173 7.53 -18.59 -24.09
CA THR A 173 7.73 -18.13 -22.71
C THR A 173 8.61 -16.90 -22.73
N SER A 174 8.15 -15.79 -22.11
CA SER A 174 9.00 -14.62 -21.92
C SER A 174 10.18 -14.99 -21.01
N GLN A 175 11.34 -15.23 -21.64
CA GLN A 175 12.57 -15.64 -20.93
C GLN A 175 13.39 -14.43 -20.46
N LYS A 176 13.22 -13.28 -21.09
CA LYS A 176 13.98 -12.07 -20.79
C LYS A 176 13.09 -11.00 -20.19
N TYR A 177 13.55 -10.44 -19.10
CA TYR A 177 13.02 -9.20 -18.54
C TYR A 177 13.84 -8.04 -19.08
N LEU A 178 13.20 -7.13 -19.77
CA LEU A 178 13.83 -5.90 -20.25
C LEU A 178 13.29 -4.73 -19.44
N PRO A 179 14.08 -4.18 -18.51
CA PRO A 179 13.66 -3.00 -17.75
C PRO A 179 13.30 -1.85 -18.68
N GLY A 180 12.26 -1.12 -18.32
CA GLY A 180 11.91 0.12 -18.97
C GLY A 180 12.95 1.22 -18.70
N SER A 181 12.71 2.40 -19.24
CA SER A 181 13.59 3.55 -19.04
C SER A 181 12.80 4.82 -18.73
N GLY A 182 13.45 5.78 -18.07
CA GLY A 182 12.89 7.10 -17.78
C GLY A 182 11.60 7.05 -16.97
N SER A 183 10.64 7.91 -17.29
CA SER A 183 9.39 8.08 -16.55
C SER A 183 8.50 6.84 -16.52
N ALA A 184 8.70 5.86 -17.41
CA ALA A 184 7.98 4.59 -17.39
C ALA A 184 8.30 3.79 -16.12
N ASN A 185 9.55 3.84 -15.64
CA ASN A 185 9.95 3.17 -14.39
C ASN A 185 9.32 3.79 -13.14
N HIS A 186 8.85 5.01 -13.24
CA HIS A 186 8.30 5.78 -12.12
C HIS A 186 6.77 5.78 -12.07
N ARG A 187 6.10 5.01 -12.92
CA ARG A 187 4.64 4.86 -12.86
C ARG A 187 4.20 4.15 -11.58
N ARG A 188 2.94 4.39 -11.19
CA ARG A 188 2.34 3.76 -10.01
C ARG A 188 2.51 2.24 -10.07
N SER A 189 2.75 1.64 -8.94
CA SER A 189 3.02 0.19 -8.79
C SER A 189 1.91 -0.71 -9.34
N MET A 190 0.68 -0.20 -9.42
CA MET A 190 -0.43 -0.93 -10.04
C MET A 190 -0.22 -1.24 -11.53
N TYR A 191 0.66 -0.50 -12.22
CA TYR A 191 1.01 -0.72 -13.62
C TYR A 191 2.22 -1.64 -13.83
N THR A 192 2.88 -2.06 -12.75
CA THR A 192 4.01 -2.99 -12.83
C THR A 192 3.58 -4.32 -13.40
N VAL A 193 4.31 -4.80 -14.41
CA VAL A 193 4.10 -6.13 -14.98
C VAL A 193 4.24 -7.20 -13.90
N TRP A 194 3.38 -8.20 -13.95
CA TRP A 194 3.35 -9.28 -12.98
C TRP A 194 3.38 -10.63 -13.66
N LYS A 195 4.55 -11.29 -13.65
CA LYS A 195 4.67 -12.69 -14.06
C LYS A 195 4.44 -13.56 -12.81
N ARG A 196 3.39 -14.38 -12.80
CA ARG A 196 3.01 -15.19 -11.62
C ARG A 196 4.11 -16.13 -11.15
N THR A 197 4.84 -16.74 -12.08
CA THR A 197 5.97 -17.65 -11.79
C THR A 197 7.22 -16.92 -11.29
N SER A 198 7.35 -15.62 -11.55
CA SER A 198 8.47 -14.77 -11.13
C SER A 198 7.98 -13.35 -10.86
N PRO A 199 7.24 -13.15 -9.76
CA PRO A 199 6.73 -11.82 -9.40
C PRO A 199 7.87 -10.88 -9.00
N PRO A 200 7.66 -9.55 -9.02
CA PRO A 200 8.69 -8.56 -8.66
C PRO A 200 9.24 -8.80 -7.25
N PRO A 201 10.56 -9.09 -7.10
CA PRO A 201 11.14 -9.51 -5.82
C PRO A 201 10.96 -8.48 -4.70
N SER A 202 11.19 -7.20 -4.98
CA SER A 202 11.01 -6.13 -4.01
C SER A 202 9.58 -6.06 -3.47
N MET A 203 8.57 -6.34 -4.29
CA MET A 203 7.18 -6.37 -3.83
C MET A 203 6.86 -7.61 -2.99
N ILE A 204 7.41 -8.78 -3.35
CA ILE A 204 7.22 -10.02 -2.59
C ILE A 204 7.85 -9.91 -1.20
N ILE A 205 9.01 -9.30 -1.08
CA ILE A 205 9.67 -9.05 0.21
C ILE A 205 8.79 -8.18 1.12
N PHE A 206 7.96 -7.31 0.55
CA PHE A 206 6.94 -6.53 1.27
C PHE A 206 5.56 -7.21 1.30
N ASP A 207 5.50 -8.53 1.22
CA ASP A 207 4.28 -9.35 1.34
C ASP A 207 3.21 -9.07 0.27
N ALA A 208 3.60 -8.65 -0.92
CA ALA A 208 2.64 -8.59 -2.02
C ALA A 208 2.13 -10.00 -2.35
N PRO A 209 0.84 -10.19 -2.65
CA PRO A 209 0.31 -11.50 -3.01
C PRO A 209 0.89 -11.97 -4.36
N ASN A 210 1.12 -13.28 -4.49
CA ASN A 210 1.61 -13.90 -5.73
C ASN A 210 0.62 -13.81 -6.91
N ARG A 211 -0.65 -13.46 -6.63
CA ARG A 211 -1.77 -13.38 -7.59
C ARG A 211 -2.18 -14.70 -8.22
N GLU A 212 -1.81 -15.83 -7.63
CA GLU A 212 -2.30 -17.15 -8.03
C GLU A 212 -3.68 -17.44 -7.46
N THR A 213 -3.92 -16.99 -6.25
CA THR A 213 -5.18 -17.14 -5.53
C THR A 213 -5.72 -15.79 -5.05
N CYS A 214 -7.04 -15.74 -4.84
CA CYS A 214 -7.67 -14.56 -4.25
C CYS A 214 -7.22 -14.42 -2.78
N THR A 215 -6.61 -13.28 -2.47
CA THR A 215 -6.15 -12.96 -1.11
C THR A 215 -7.06 -11.90 -0.50
N VAL A 216 -7.80 -12.27 0.53
CA VAL A 216 -8.69 -11.35 1.25
C VAL A 216 -7.91 -10.51 2.25
N ARG A 217 -6.90 -11.10 2.87
CA ARG A 217 -6.03 -10.45 3.85
C ARG A 217 -4.57 -10.72 3.51
N ARG A 218 -3.78 -9.65 3.37
CA ARG A 218 -2.34 -9.75 3.14
C ARG A 218 -1.61 -9.99 4.46
N LEU A 219 -0.52 -10.73 4.39
CA LEU A 219 0.42 -10.82 5.50
C LEU A 219 1.10 -9.45 5.71
N GLN A 220 1.53 -9.20 6.93
CA GLN A 220 2.29 -8.00 7.30
C GLN A 220 3.46 -8.44 8.17
N THR A 221 4.51 -8.93 7.52
CA THR A 221 5.75 -9.31 8.19
C THR A 221 6.65 -8.10 8.39
N ASN A 222 7.56 -8.18 9.33
CA ASN A 222 8.62 -7.19 9.50
C ASN A 222 9.96 -7.95 9.54
N THR A 223 10.68 -7.94 8.45
CA THR A 223 11.90 -8.72 8.26
C THR A 223 13.09 -7.82 7.95
N PRO A 224 14.34 -8.22 8.33
CA PRO A 224 15.56 -7.49 7.97
C PRO A 224 15.72 -7.31 6.45
N MET A 225 15.22 -8.24 5.65
CA MET A 225 15.25 -8.15 4.19
C MET A 225 14.50 -6.95 3.63
N GLN A 226 13.43 -6.53 4.29
CA GLN A 226 12.69 -5.32 3.89
C GLN A 226 13.54 -4.06 4.06
N ALA A 227 14.27 -3.95 5.17
CA ALA A 227 15.21 -2.85 5.36
C ALA A 227 16.35 -2.88 4.32
N LEU A 228 16.89 -4.08 4.05
CA LEU A 228 17.95 -4.26 3.07
C LEU A 228 17.51 -3.87 1.64
N VAL A 229 16.27 -4.18 1.26
CA VAL A 229 15.72 -3.76 -0.04
C VAL A 229 15.60 -2.25 -0.13
N LEU A 230 15.12 -1.57 0.91
CA LEU A 230 15.03 -0.11 0.90
C LEU A 230 16.41 0.57 0.76
N GLN A 231 17.48 -0.08 1.23
CA GLN A 231 18.84 0.45 1.17
C GLN A 231 19.57 0.14 -0.14
N ASN A 232 19.23 -0.96 -0.83
CA ASN A 232 20.04 -1.48 -1.92
C ASN A 232 19.31 -1.61 -3.28
N ASP A 233 17.98 -1.63 -3.29
CA ASP A 233 17.24 -1.72 -4.54
C ASP A 233 17.40 -0.41 -5.34
N PRO A 234 17.82 -0.47 -6.62
CA PRO A 234 18.05 0.70 -7.45
C PRO A 234 16.88 1.68 -7.52
N GLN A 235 15.65 1.22 -7.41
CA GLN A 235 14.48 2.10 -7.44
C GLN A 235 14.42 3.02 -6.20
N TYR A 236 14.73 2.45 -5.02
CA TYR A 236 14.74 3.24 -3.78
C TYR A 236 15.96 4.13 -3.69
N LEU A 237 17.13 3.67 -4.20
CA LEU A 237 18.33 4.51 -4.31
C LEU A 237 18.10 5.70 -5.23
N GLU A 238 17.49 5.49 -6.40
CA GLU A 238 17.14 6.58 -7.32
C GLU A 238 16.18 7.58 -6.66
N ALA A 239 15.19 7.08 -5.94
CA ALA A 239 14.26 7.92 -5.18
C ALA A 239 14.99 8.72 -4.09
N ALA A 240 15.91 8.10 -3.36
CA ALA A 240 16.71 8.74 -2.33
C ALA A 240 17.59 9.87 -2.90
N VAL A 241 18.29 9.60 -4.01
CA VAL A 241 19.10 10.63 -4.71
C VAL A 241 18.24 11.80 -5.19
N SER A 242 17.07 11.51 -5.74
CA SER A 242 16.15 12.56 -6.19
C SER A 242 15.63 13.40 -5.03
N LEU A 243 15.28 12.77 -3.90
CA LEU A 243 14.89 13.50 -2.70
C LEU A 243 16.04 14.36 -2.15
N GLY A 244 17.26 13.81 -2.10
CA GLY A 244 18.46 14.57 -1.70
C GLY A 244 18.69 15.83 -2.56
N LYS A 245 18.49 15.73 -3.87
CA LYS A 245 18.53 16.88 -4.77
C LYS A 245 17.49 17.95 -4.41
N ILE A 246 16.25 17.53 -4.09
CA ILE A 246 15.20 18.47 -3.65
C ILE A 246 15.58 19.16 -2.34
N MET A 247 16.14 18.39 -1.39
CA MET A 247 16.60 18.91 -0.10
C MET A 247 17.74 19.92 -0.27
N SER A 248 18.69 19.65 -1.17
CA SER A 248 19.84 20.52 -1.42
C SER A 248 19.50 21.85 -2.11
N LEU A 249 18.32 21.95 -2.71
CA LEU A 249 17.83 23.23 -3.30
C LEU A 249 17.33 24.22 -2.24
N LYS A 250 17.22 23.82 -0.97
CA LYS A 250 16.80 24.73 0.10
C LYS A 250 17.92 25.65 0.54
N PRO A 251 17.62 26.88 0.99
CA PRO A 251 18.63 27.87 1.38
C PRO A 251 19.57 27.39 2.49
N THR A 252 19.07 26.59 3.42
CA THR A 252 19.85 26.05 4.53
C THR A 252 19.72 24.54 4.64
N PRO A 253 20.76 23.83 5.12
CA PRO A 253 20.69 22.39 5.39
C PRO A 253 19.54 22.01 6.32
N GLN A 254 19.25 22.84 7.31
CA GLN A 254 18.12 22.61 8.22
C GLN A 254 16.79 22.62 7.48
N GLU A 255 16.53 23.60 6.61
CA GLU A 255 15.31 23.63 5.80
C GLU A 255 15.24 22.45 4.82
N GLY A 256 16.38 21.98 4.31
CA GLY A 256 16.47 20.77 3.51
C GLY A 256 15.99 19.54 4.28
N ILE A 257 16.49 19.35 5.50
CA ILE A 257 16.04 18.25 6.40
C ILE A 257 14.54 18.38 6.71
N GLU A 258 14.05 19.59 7.04
CA GLU A 258 12.62 19.81 7.29
C GLU A 258 11.76 19.42 6.08
N GLU A 259 12.18 19.79 4.87
CA GLU A 259 11.49 19.39 3.63
C GLU A 259 11.47 17.86 3.46
N GLY A 260 12.60 17.18 3.69
CA GLY A 260 12.70 15.75 3.64
C GLY A 260 11.71 15.06 4.62
N PHE A 261 11.64 15.53 5.86
CA PHE A 261 10.67 15.04 6.85
C PHE A 261 9.22 15.28 6.45
N ILE A 262 8.91 16.46 5.93
CA ILE A 262 7.54 16.75 5.47
C ILE A 262 7.14 15.82 4.33
N ARG A 263 8.04 15.56 3.37
CA ARG A 263 7.77 14.70 2.22
C ARG A 263 7.63 13.23 2.58
N THR A 264 8.46 12.75 3.51
CA THR A 264 8.51 11.32 3.86
C THR A 264 7.59 10.96 5.03
N LEU A 265 7.53 11.80 6.06
CA LEU A 265 6.85 11.53 7.32
C LEU A 265 5.62 12.41 7.58
N GLY A 266 5.37 13.42 6.73
CA GLY A 266 4.25 14.35 6.88
C GLY A 266 4.35 15.26 8.12
N ARG A 267 5.53 15.37 8.73
CA ARG A 267 5.79 16.19 9.93
C ARG A 267 7.15 16.87 9.87
N LYS A 268 7.35 17.86 10.69
CA LYS A 268 8.68 18.43 10.92
C LYS A 268 9.51 17.53 11.84
N PRO A 269 10.86 17.57 11.72
CA PRO A 269 11.76 16.85 12.62
C PRO A 269 11.64 17.39 14.06
N LYS A 270 11.82 16.52 15.05
CA LYS A 270 12.04 16.95 16.42
C LYS A 270 13.45 17.50 16.58
N GLN A 271 13.68 18.33 17.58
CA GLN A 271 14.99 18.94 17.81
C GLN A 271 16.13 17.90 17.89
N LYS A 272 15.89 16.78 18.56
CA LYS A 272 16.89 15.68 18.67
C LYS A 272 17.19 15.05 17.31
N GLU A 273 16.16 14.79 16.48
CA GLU A 273 16.31 14.25 15.12
C GLU A 273 17.11 15.22 14.24
N LEU A 274 16.77 16.51 14.29
CA LEU A 274 17.46 17.55 13.55
C LEU A 274 18.95 17.64 13.96
N THR A 275 19.26 17.61 15.25
CA THR A 275 20.64 17.67 15.75
C THR A 275 21.47 16.49 15.23
N ILE A 276 20.92 15.26 15.28
CA ILE A 276 21.58 14.05 14.79
C ILE A 276 21.88 14.19 13.29
N LEU A 277 20.91 14.59 12.49
CA LEU A 277 21.07 14.69 11.04
C LEU A 277 22.03 15.83 10.64
N MET A 278 21.95 16.96 11.31
CA MET A 278 22.90 18.05 11.08
C MET A 278 24.34 17.63 11.42
N SER A 279 24.55 16.90 12.50
CA SER A 279 25.89 16.37 12.82
C SER A 279 26.35 15.31 11.81
N SER A 280 25.46 14.50 11.28
CA SER A 280 25.78 13.54 10.22
C SER A 280 26.20 14.26 8.93
N LEU A 281 25.49 15.32 8.52
CA LEU A 281 25.86 16.13 7.34
C LEU A 281 27.23 16.79 7.47
N THR A 282 27.61 17.21 8.68
CA THR A 282 28.94 17.80 8.92
C THR A 282 30.06 16.75 8.96
N HIS A 283 29.78 15.54 9.43
CA HIS A 283 30.72 14.42 9.46
C HIS A 283 30.96 13.79 8.09
N TYR A 284 29.94 13.78 7.24
CA TYR A 284 29.99 13.27 5.88
C TYR A 284 29.69 14.40 4.90
N PRO A 285 30.62 15.35 4.70
CA PRO A 285 30.43 16.39 3.72
C PRO A 285 30.30 15.74 2.35
N VAL A 286 29.13 15.84 1.75
CA VAL A 286 28.88 15.36 0.40
C VAL A 286 29.69 16.23 -0.54
N SER A 287 30.90 15.77 -0.89
CA SER A 287 31.67 16.35 -1.97
C SER A 287 30.96 16.02 -3.26
N TYR A 288 30.25 16.99 -3.84
CA TYR A 288 29.57 16.87 -5.13
C TYR A 288 30.52 16.51 -6.30
N THR A 289 31.82 16.49 -6.08
CA THR A 289 32.82 16.15 -7.08
C THR A 289 33.02 14.65 -7.29
N HIS A 290 32.44 13.78 -6.46
CA HIS A 290 32.57 12.33 -6.60
C HIS A 290 31.19 11.65 -6.65
N LEU A 291 30.52 11.77 -7.78
CA LEU A 291 29.35 10.97 -8.18
C LEU A 291 29.61 9.45 -8.24
N ARG A 292 30.72 8.96 -7.70
CA ARG A 292 31.05 7.54 -7.55
C ARG A 292 30.78 6.96 -6.15
N ALA A 293 30.44 7.81 -5.16
CA ALA A 293 30.08 7.33 -3.82
C ALA A 293 28.54 7.30 -3.68
N HIS A 294 27.90 6.41 -4.40
CA HIS A 294 26.45 6.18 -4.34
C HIS A 294 25.96 5.64 -2.97
N GLU A 295 26.88 5.29 -2.08
CA GLU A 295 26.54 4.61 -0.83
C GLU A 295 26.17 5.55 0.33
N THR A 296 26.75 6.74 0.41
CA THR A 296 26.60 7.61 1.59
C THR A 296 25.36 8.49 1.61
N GLU A 297 24.91 8.99 0.47
CA GLU A 297 23.66 9.79 0.39
C GLU A 297 22.40 8.90 0.52
N ALA A 298 22.46 7.70 -0.06
CA ALA A 298 21.40 6.72 0.05
C ALA A 298 21.21 6.27 1.51
N ASP A 299 22.29 6.10 2.27
CA ASP A 299 22.26 5.69 3.68
C ASP A 299 21.56 6.72 4.58
N LEU A 300 21.76 8.02 4.32
CA LEU A 300 21.14 9.11 5.08
C LEU A 300 19.63 9.19 4.85
N VAL A 301 19.20 9.06 3.61
CA VAL A 301 17.78 9.15 3.25
C VAL A 301 17.06 7.84 3.60
N CYS A 302 17.70 6.69 3.47
CA CYS A 302 17.12 5.41 3.88
C CYS A 302 16.95 5.31 5.40
N ARG A 303 17.86 5.87 6.20
CA ARG A 303 17.68 5.95 7.67
C ARG A 303 16.49 6.85 8.05
N LEU A 304 16.23 7.91 7.28
CA LEU A 304 15.05 8.76 7.46
C LEU A 304 13.72 8.06 7.14
N LEU A 305 13.74 7.04 6.28
CA LEU A 305 12.56 6.26 5.89
C LEU A 305 12.31 5.06 6.83
N LEU A 306 13.29 4.64 7.63
CA LEU A 306 13.25 3.43 8.46
C LEU A 306 12.96 3.69 9.95
N GLU A 307 13.09 4.93 10.47
CA GLU A 307 12.71 5.34 11.83
C GLU A 307 11.30 5.96 11.87
#